data_5c74e64353ca279c1b18fc824cb3486f
#
_entry.id   5c74e64353ca279c1b18fc824cb3486f
#
_cell.length_a   1.000
_cell.length_b   1.000
_cell.length_c   1.000
_cell.angle_alpha   90.00
_cell.angle_beta   90.00
_cell.angle_gamma   90.00
#
_symmetry.space_group_name_H-M   'P 1'
#
loop_
_entity.id
_entity.type
_entity.pdbx_description
1 polymer ?
#
loop_
_entity_poly.entity_id
_entity_poly.type
_entity_poly.pdbx_seq_one_letter_code
_entity_poly.pdbx_strand_id
1 'polypeptide(L)'
;AQLQYPVFEVVIVSDQSGIKAAQNLPFAADLKLVSFDKPNISAARNLGIVEAAGDIVAFIDDDAVPEPQWLHHLVAPAAQRDVAAMGGFVRGRNGISFQWRARSLDRFGEPHALELEKDTPTILHPPKGRAIKTEGTNMAFRRDVLIALDGFDPAFHYFLDETDLNMRLARAGHATALVPLAEVHHGFAANRMRSANRVPGDLFDIGASWAVFQRKHVVMSERAAQWRRLREGERKRLLR
;
A
#
# COMPACT_ATOMS: atom_id res chain seq x y z
N ALA A 1 12.70 -4.20 15.94
CA ALA A 1 13.63 -3.83 17.00
C ALA A 1 14.87 -3.07 16.51
N GLN A 2 14.99 -2.77 15.21
CA GLN A 2 16.12 -2.00 14.66
C GLN A 2 15.72 -0.62 14.14
N LEU A 3 14.43 -0.25 14.22
CA LEU A 3 13.97 1.07 13.78
C LEU A 3 14.55 2.17 14.67
N GLN A 4 15.20 3.14 14.02
CA GLN A 4 15.78 4.31 14.67
C GLN A 4 14.77 5.47 14.57
N TYR A 5 13.68 5.40 15.35
CA TYR A 5 12.68 6.45 15.47
C TYR A 5 12.25 6.58 16.94
N PRO A 6 12.15 7.82 17.48
CA PRO A 6 12.08 8.01 18.93
C PRO A 6 10.77 7.54 19.57
N VAL A 7 9.65 7.75 18.90
CA VAL A 7 8.32 7.42 19.43
C VAL A 7 7.43 6.85 18.34
N PHE A 8 7.09 5.57 18.46
CA PHE A 8 6.12 4.91 17.60
C PHE A 8 5.45 3.76 18.36
N GLU A 9 4.30 3.37 17.89
CA GLU A 9 3.60 2.16 18.32
C GLU A 9 3.53 1.16 17.16
N VAL A 10 3.32 -0.09 17.49
CA VAL A 10 3.12 -1.15 16.50
C VAL A 10 1.75 -1.78 16.71
N VAL A 11 0.90 -1.73 15.67
CA VAL A 11 -0.42 -2.37 15.63
C VAL A 11 -0.35 -3.54 14.67
N ILE A 12 -0.58 -4.74 15.15
CA ILE A 12 -0.64 -5.97 14.34
C ILE A 12 -2.10 -6.40 14.22
N VAL A 13 -2.61 -6.40 12.99
CA VAL A 13 -3.95 -6.93 12.67
C VAL A 13 -3.76 -8.22 11.91
N SER A 14 -4.17 -9.35 12.50
CA SER A 14 -3.92 -10.68 11.93
C SER A 14 -4.98 -11.69 12.40
N ASP A 15 -4.99 -12.85 11.75
CA ASP A 15 -5.77 -13.98 12.22
C ASP A 15 -5.21 -14.55 13.54
N GLN A 16 -5.93 -15.53 14.12
CA GLN A 16 -5.54 -16.13 15.40
C GLN A 16 -4.13 -16.73 15.37
N SER A 17 -3.69 -17.25 14.22
CA SER A 17 -2.35 -17.85 14.11
C SER A 17 -1.26 -16.78 14.16
N GLY A 18 -1.45 -15.67 13.46
CA GLY A 18 -0.54 -14.52 13.48
C GLY A 18 -0.51 -13.82 14.84
N ILE A 19 -1.67 -13.65 15.50
CA ILE A 19 -1.73 -13.13 16.88
C ILE A 19 -0.93 -14.01 17.84
N LYS A 20 -1.12 -15.33 17.78
CA LYS A 20 -0.35 -16.27 18.61
C LYS A 20 1.14 -16.20 18.32
N ALA A 21 1.54 -16.06 17.07
CA ALA A 21 2.94 -15.88 16.69
C ALA A 21 3.51 -14.57 17.27
N ALA A 22 2.76 -13.47 17.17
CA ALA A 22 3.17 -12.17 17.70
C ALA A 22 3.30 -12.16 19.24
N GLN A 23 2.46 -12.88 19.96
CA GLN A 23 2.52 -13.05 21.42
C GLN A 23 3.81 -13.76 21.90
N ASN A 24 4.46 -14.55 21.05
CA ASN A 24 5.72 -15.21 21.36
C ASN A 24 6.96 -14.36 21.06
N LEU A 25 6.80 -13.14 20.56
CA LEU A 25 7.94 -12.24 20.32
C LEU A 25 8.51 -11.66 21.63
N PRO A 26 9.82 -11.43 21.73
CA PRO A 26 10.45 -10.87 22.94
C PRO A 26 9.91 -9.50 23.37
N PHE A 27 9.27 -8.79 22.45
CA PHE A 27 8.68 -7.44 22.64
C PHE A 27 7.17 -7.44 22.50
N ALA A 28 6.51 -8.59 22.72
CA ALA A 28 5.05 -8.71 22.58
C ALA A 28 4.27 -7.75 23.47
N ALA A 29 4.81 -7.36 24.63
CA ALA A 29 4.19 -6.39 25.55
C ALA A 29 4.06 -4.98 24.95
N ASP A 30 4.89 -4.64 23.95
CA ASP A 30 4.90 -3.35 23.29
C ASP A 30 3.98 -3.31 22.04
N LEU A 31 3.30 -4.43 21.74
CA LEU A 31 2.46 -4.57 20.55
C LEU A 31 0.98 -4.40 20.88
N LYS A 32 0.25 -3.66 20.06
CA LYS A 32 -1.20 -3.72 20.00
C LYS A 32 -1.62 -4.86 19.06
N LEU A 33 -2.28 -5.88 19.60
CA LEU A 33 -2.68 -7.08 18.85
C LEU A 33 -4.19 -7.05 18.61
N VAL A 34 -4.60 -7.06 17.35
CA VAL A 34 -5.99 -6.99 16.91
C VAL A 34 -6.33 -8.23 16.09
N SER A 35 -7.26 -9.04 16.57
CA SER A 35 -7.68 -10.26 15.87
C SER A 35 -8.64 -9.93 14.73
N PHE A 36 -8.38 -10.49 13.53
CA PHE A 36 -9.23 -10.34 12.37
C PHE A 36 -9.12 -11.55 11.45
N ASP A 37 -10.15 -12.36 11.38
CA ASP A 37 -10.11 -13.67 10.69
C ASP A 37 -10.71 -13.66 9.27
N LYS A 38 -11.11 -12.49 8.75
CA LYS A 38 -11.68 -12.39 7.40
C LYS A 38 -10.57 -12.09 6.36
N PRO A 39 -10.57 -12.75 5.19
CA PRO A 39 -9.61 -12.49 4.13
C PRO A 39 -9.93 -11.19 3.38
N ASN A 40 -9.74 -10.04 4.03
CA ASN A 40 -10.01 -8.73 3.49
C ASN A 40 -8.97 -7.72 4.02
N ILE A 41 -7.98 -7.40 3.18
CA ILE A 41 -6.86 -6.52 3.55
C ILE A 41 -7.34 -5.09 3.86
N SER A 42 -8.33 -4.57 3.12
CA SER A 42 -8.89 -3.24 3.35
C SER A 42 -9.54 -3.14 4.72
N ALA A 43 -10.36 -4.13 5.08
CA ALA A 43 -11.01 -4.17 6.38
C ALA A 43 -9.99 -4.34 7.53
N ALA A 44 -8.96 -5.17 7.34
CA ALA A 44 -7.88 -5.32 8.31
C ALA A 44 -7.11 -4.01 8.51
N ARG A 45 -6.74 -3.30 7.42
CA ARG A 45 -6.09 -1.99 7.49
C ARG A 45 -6.96 -0.94 8.19
N ASN A 46 -8.27 -0.95 7.95
CA ASN A 46 -9.20 -0.03 8.63
C ASN A 46 -9.26 -0.26 10.13
N LEU A 47 -9.23 -1.52 10.58
CA LEU A 47 -9.11 -1.82 12.01
C LEU A 47 -7.79 -1.26 12.58
N GLY A 48 -6.68 -1.43 11.87
CA GLY A 48 -5.40 -0.85 12.27
C GLY A 48 -5.44 0.68 12.38
N ILE A 49 -6.14 1.37 11.48
CA ILE A 49 -6.33 2.84 11.54
C ILE A 49 -7.12 3.25 12.78
N VAL A 50 -8.14 2.50 13.15
CA VAL A 50 -8.96 2.79 14.34
C VAL A 50 -8.14 2.61 15.62
N GLU A 51 -7.36 1.55 15.70
CA GLU A 51 -6.52 1.22 16.86
C GLU A 51 -5.27 2.09 16.99
N ALA A 52 -4.82 2.70 15.89
CA ALA A 52 -3.67 3.59 15.89
C ALA A 52 -3.97 4.90 16.66
N ALA A 53 -3.03 5.32 17.50
CA ALA A 53 -3.11 6.59 18.25
C ALA A 53 -2.27 7.71 17.60
N GLY A 54 -1.31 7.35 16.72
CA GLY A 54 -0.43 8.31 16.06
C GLY A 54 -1.13 9.18 15.02
N ASP A 55 -0.60 10.39 14.80
CA ASP A 55 -1.09 11.32 13.78
C ASP A 55 -0.80 10.81 12.36
N ILE A 56 0.23 9.98 12.21
CA ILE A 56 0.63 9.33 10.96
C ILE A 56 0.49 7.81 11.14
N VAL A 57 -0.17 7.17 10.20
CA VAL A 57 -0.27 5.71 10.13
C VAL A 57 0.59 5.20 8.99
N ALA A 58 1.63 4.43 9.31
CA ALA A 58 2.50 3.77 8.35
C ALA A 58 2.10 2.30 8.21
N PHE A 59 2.06 1.81 6.97
CA PHE A 59 1.74 0.42 6.64
C PHE A 59 2.96 -0.29 6.08
N ILE A 60 3.16 -1.50 6.55
CA ILE A 60 4.19 -2.41 6.08
C ILE A 60 3.63 -3.84 6.08
N ASP A 61 3.93 -4.63 5.06
CA ASP A 61 3.49 -6.03 5.00
C ASP A 61 4.35 -6.90 5.94
N ASP A 62 3.81 -8.02 6.41
CA ASP A 62 4.45 -8.94 7.35
C ASP A 62 5.65 -9.70 6.74
N ASP A 63 5.78 -9.70 5.42
CA ASP A 63 6.91 -10.24 4.68
C ASP A 63 7.90 -9.15 4.17
N ALA A 64 7.84 -7.96 4.76
CA ALA A 64 8.74 -6.85 4.46
C ALA A 64 9.60 -6.44 5.66
N VAL A 65 10.86 -6.11 5.40
CA VAL A 65 11.83 -5.66 6.40
C VAL A 65 12.25 -4.23 6.10
N PRO A 66 11.99 -3.27 6.98
CA PRO A 66 12.35 -1.89 6.78
C PRO A 66 13.82 -1.65 7.11
N GLU A 67 14.45 -0.68 6.43
CA GLU A 67 15.75 -0.14 6.81
C GLU A 67 15.67 0.57 8.17
N PRO A 68 16.76 0.63 8.95
CA PRO A 68 16.74 1.20 10.31
C PRO A 68 16.18 2.62 10.40
N GLN A 69 16.43 3.46 9.39
CA GLN A 69 15.96 4.85 9.33
C GLN A 69 14.67 5.01 8.49
N TRP A 70 14.06 3.91 8.07
CA TRP A 70 12.86 3.91 7.22
C TRP A 70 11.77 4.86 7.72
N LEU A 71 11.37 4.73 8.98
CA LEU A 71 10.27 5.53 9.53
C LEU A 71 10.63 7.01 9.61
N HIS A 72 11.88 7.33 9.96
CA HIS A 72 12.37 8.70 9.98
C HIS A 72 12.26 9.37 8.60
N HIS A 73 12.73 8.69 7.56
CA HIS A 73 12.63 9.20 6.20
C HIS A 73 11.18 9.28 5.71
N LEU A 74 10.40 8.21 5.94
CA LEU A 74 9.04 8.10 5.41
C LEU A 74 8.13 9.22 5.91
N VAL A 75 8.19 9.56 7.20
CA VAL A 75 7.26 10.53 7.80
C VAL A 75 7.76 11.97 7.75
N ALA A 76 9.02 12.22 7.43
CA ALA A 76 9.58 13.58 7.41
C ALA A 76 8.78 14.58 6.54
N PRO A 77 8.27 14.20 5.34
CA PRO A 77 7.46 15.13 4.52
C PRO A 77 6.12 15.53 5.16
N ALA A 78 5.63 14.81 6.16
CA ALA A 78 4.40 15.16 6.87
C ALA A 78 4.52 16.47 7.68
N ALA A 79 5.72 17.03 7.83
CA ALA A 79 5.91 18.39 8.36
C ALA A 79 5.20 19.45 7.48
N GLN A 80 4.99 19.16 6.19
CA GLN A 80 4.21 20.03 5.30
C GLN A 80 2.73 19.60 5.36
N ARG A 81 1.85 20.55 5.69
CA ARG A 81 0.43 20.27 6.00
C ARG A 81 -0.39 19.73 4.83
N ASP A 82 -0.05 20.05 3.60
CA ASP A 82 -0.73 19.61 2.39
C ASP A 82 -0.34 18.17 1.98
N VAL A 83 0.77 17.64 2.52
CA VAL A 83 1.19 16.25 2.30
C VAL A 83 0.33 15.32 3.15
N ALA A 84 -0.55 14.58 2.50
CA ALA A 84 -1.44 13.61 3.16
C ALA A 84 -0.96 12.16 3.05
N ALA A 85 -0.15 11.85 2.04
CA ALA A 85 0.37 10.53 1.79
C ALA A 85 1.89 10.55 1.56
N MET A 86 2.59 9.53 2.01
CA MET A 86 4.00 9.31 1.82
C MET A 86 4.23 7.88 1.31
N GLY A 87 5.08 7.71 0.30
CA GLY A 87 5.42 6.40 -0.26
C GLY A 87 6.93 6.22 -0.36
N GLY A 88 7.43 5.12 0.17
CA GLY A 88 8.83 4.75 0.06
C GLY A 88 9.10 3.81 -1.11
N PHE A 89 10.37 3.45 -1.32
CA PHE A 89 10.81 2.52 -2.35
C PHE A 89 10.87 1.09 -1.81
N VAL A 90 10.66 0.11 -2.70
CA VAL A 90 10.62 -1.30 -2.33
C VAL A 90 11.70 -2.07 -3.08
N ARG A 91 12.63 -2.66 -2.34
CA ARG A 91 13.62 -3.60 -2.86
C ARG A 91 13.04 -5.00 -2.95
N GLY A 92 13.46 -5.74 -3.96
CA GLY A 92 13.10 -7.13 -4.12
C GLY A 92 13.90 -8.06 -3.20
N ARG A 93 13.63 -9.38 -3.30
CA ARG A 93 14.27 -10.44 -2.50
C ARG A 93 15.79 -10.43 -2.51
N ASN A 94 16.42 -9.99 -3.59
CA ASN A 94 17.87 -9.95 -3.68
C ASN A 94 18.50 -8.78 -2.90
N GLY A 95 17.68 -7.89 -2.32
CA GLY A 95 18.15 -6.71 -1.58
C GLY A 95 18.83 -5.63 -2.42
N ILE A 96 19.01 -5.86 -3.72
CA ILE A 96 19.78 -5.00 -4.63
C ILE A 96 18.86 -4.25 -5.58
N SER A 97 18.04 -4.97 -6.34
CA SER A 97 17.15 -4.38 -7.35
C SER A 97 15.87 -3.86 -6.72
N PHE A 98 15.41 -2.71 -7.20
CA PHE A 98 14.09 -2.20 -6.82
C PHE A 98 12.99 -2.99 -7.52
N GLN A 99 12.02 -3.41 -6.74
CA GLN A 99 10.77 -3.94 -7.24
C GLN A 99 9.83 -2.82 -7.66
N TRP A 100 9.73 -1.79 -6.80
CA TRP A 100 8.92 -0.61 -7.05
C TRP A 100 9.68 0.65 -6.68
N ARG A 101 9.55 1.64 -7.54
CA ARG A 101 10.08 3.00 -7.41
C ARG A 101 8.95 3.99 -7.66
N ALA A 102 9.29 5.23 -7.90
CA ALA A 102 8.36 6.31 -8.16
C ALA A 102 7.45 6.04 -9.36
N ARG A 103 6.13 6.13 -9.15
CA ARG A 103 5.12 5.95 -10.18
C ARG A 103 3.92 6.87 -9.95
N SER A 104 3.27 7.26 -11.04
CA SER A 104 1.91 7.81 -11.03
C SER A 104 0.93 6.77 -11.55
N LEU A 105 -0.35 7.01 -11.29
CA LEU A 105 -1.47 6.21 -11.79
C LEU A 105 -2.33 7.06 -12.71
N ASP A 106 -2.87 6.47 -13.75
CA ASP A 106 -3.95 7.08 -14.51
C ASP A 106 -5.33 6.62 -13.98
N ARG A 107 -6.41 7.13 -14.61
CA ARG A 107 -7.79 6.78 -14.23
C ARG A 107 -8.14 5.31 -14.44
N PHE A 108 -7.33 4.58 -15.19
CA PHE A 108 -7.50 3.14 -15.42
C PHE A 108 -6.78 2.30 -14.37
N GLY A 109 -6.02 2.93 -13.47
CA GLY A 109 -5.19 2.27 -12.47
C GLY A 109 -3.86 1.76 -13.02
N GLU A 110 -3.48 2.18 -14.23
CA GLU A 110 -2.23 1.78 -14.85
C GLU A 110 -1.07 2.65 -14.33
N PRO A 111 0.03 2.02 -13.89
CA PRO A 111 1.19 2.73 -13.37
C PRO A 111 2.07 3.28 -14.50
N HIS A 112 2.57 4.50 -14.30
CA HIS A 112 3.53 5.16 -15.18
C HIS A 112 4.74 5.58 -14.35
N ALA A 113 5.95 5.25 -14.80
CA ALA A 113 7.19 5.61 -14.11
C ALA A 113 7.32 7.13 -13.98
N LEU A 114 7.90 7.56 -12.86
CA LEU A 114 8.30 8.94 -12.60
C LEU A 114 9.80 8.98 -12.36
N GLU A 115 10.47 9.94 -12.97
CA GLU A 115 11.87 10.23 -12.68
C GLU A 115 11.94 11.18 -11.49
N LEU A 116 12.67 10.78 -10.46
CA LEU A 116 12.91 11.58 -9.25
C LEU A 116 14.40 11.68 -8.99
N GLU A 117 14.81 12.73 -8.26
CA GLU A 117 16.14 12.81 -7.68
C GLU A 117 16.37 11.63 -6.70
N LYS A 118 17.60 11.10 -6.67
CA LYS A 118 17.87 9.81 -6.03
C LYS A 118 17.59 9.79 -4.54
N ASP A 119 17.90 10.84 -3.82
CA ASP A 119 17.96 10.79 -2.36
C ASP A 119 17.09 11.88 -1.70
N THR A 120 16.31 12.61 -2.50
CA THR A 120 15.50 13.73 -2.03
C THR A 120 14.01 13.40 -2.06
N PRO A 121 13.28 13.59 -0.96
CA PRO A 121 11.83 13.48 -0.98
C PRO A 121 11.22 14.48 -1.97
N THR A 122 10.30 14.00 -2.80
CA THR A 122 9.62 14.83 -3.81
C THR A 122 8.14 14.88 -3.51
N ILE A 123 7.61 16.10 -3.29
CA ILE A 123 6.18 16.34 -3.05
C ILE A 123 5.51 16.60 -4.40
N LEU A 124 4.46 15.86 -4.67
CA LEU A 124 3.79 15.82 -5.95
C LEU A 124 2.29 16.13 -5.80
N HIS A 125 1.81 17.03 -6.62
CA HIS A 125 0.39 17.32 -6.81
C HIS A 125 -0.04 16.74 -8.16
N PRO A 126 -0.72 15.58 -8.19
CA PRO A 126 -1.06 14.94 -9.46
C PRO A 126 -2.07 15.78 -10.24
N PRO A 127 -1.96 15.84 -11.58
CA PRO A 127 -2.94 16.50 -12.41
C PRO A 127 -4.29 15.75 -12.37
N LYS A 128 -5.38 16.44 -12.73
CA LYS A 128 -6.73 15.85 -12.75
C LYS A 128 -6.76 14.52 -13.49
N GLY A 129 -7.37 13.51 -12.88
CA GLY A 129 -7.50 12.16 -13.42
C GLY A 129 -6.25 11.28 -13.27
N ARG A 130 -5.25 11.74 -12.54
CA ARG A 130 -4.06 10.97 -12.14
C ARG A 130 -3.93 10.93 -10.63
N ALA A 131 -3.12 10.00 -10.13
CA ALA A 131 -2.71 9.92 -8.73
C ALA A 131 -1.22 9.59 -8.64
N ILE A 132 -0.60 9.87 -7.51
CA ILE A 132 0.74 9.36 -7.20
C ILE A 132 0.57 8.02 -6.49
N LYS A 133 1.30 7.00 -6.94
CA LYS A 133 1.19 5.67 -6.37
C LYS A 133 2.07 5.53 -5.13
N THR A 134 1.46 5.12 -4.03
CA THR A 134 2.13 4.51 -2.89
C THR A 134 1.96 2.99 -2.98
N GLU A 135 2.91 2.23 -2.45
CA GLU A 135 2.86 0.76 -2.48
C GLU A 135 2.36 0.23 -1.14
N GLY A 136 1.43 -0.72 -1.17
CA GLY A 136 0.79 -1.27 0.03
C GLY A 136 1.75 -1.73 1.13
N THR A 137 2.93 -2.20 0.72
CA THR A 137 3.98 -2.65 1.63
C THR A 137 4.90 -1.52 2.16
N ASN A 138 4.78 -0.28 1.65
CA ASN A 138 5.64 0.85 2.05
C ASN A 138 4.94 2.18 1.83
N MET A 139 3.99 2.50 2.68
CA MET A 139 3.21 3.72 2.60
C MET A 139 2.87 4.26 3.98
N ALA A 140 2.65 5.58 4.06
CA ALA A 140 2.12 6.23 5.26
C ALA A 140 1.14 7.33 4.88
N PHE A 141 0.23 7.63 5.79
CA PHE A 141 -0.81 8.64 5.58
C PHE A 141 -1.06 9.42 6.87
N ARG A 142 -1.54 10.66 6.72
CA ARG A 142 -2.16 11.35 7.85
C ARG A 142 -3.41 10.61 8.30
N ARG A 143 -3.50 10.32 9.58
CA ARG A 143 -4.63 9.57 10.14
C ARG A 143 -5.96 10.32 10.00
N ASP A 144 -5.97 11.62 10.20
CA ASP A 144 -7.16 12.47 10.01
C ASP A 144 -7.67 12.45 8.58
N VAL A 145 -6.77 12.46 7.58
CA VAL A 145 -7.13 12.34 6.16
C VAL A 145 -7.65 10.95 5.84
N LEU A 146 -7.04 9.87 6.39
CA LEU A 146 -7.59 8.52 6.23
C LEU A 146 -9.02 8.42 6.75
N ILE A 147 -9.28 8.97 7.93
CA ILE A 147 -10.62 8.98 8.54
C ILE A 147 -11.59 9.80 7.68
N ALA A 148 -11.19 10.98 7.22
CA ALA A 148 -12.03 11.84 6.38
C ALA A 148 -12.38 11.21 5.02
N LEU A 149 -11.55 10.27 4.54
CA LEU A 149 -11.78 9.51 3.31
C LEU A 149 -12.37 8.10 3.56
N ASP A 150 -12.88 7.80 4.75
CA ASP A 150 -13.42 6.49 5.14
C ASP A 150 -12.42 5.33 4.99
N GLY A 151 -11.11 5.61 5.10
CA GLY A 151 -10.05 4.60 5.03
C GLY A 151 -9.97 3.87 3.69
N PHE A 152 -9.66 2.58 3.73
CA PHE A 152 -9.65 1.69 2.58
C PHE A 152 -11.06 1.14 2.32
N ASP A 153 -11.47 1.05 1.05
CA ASP A 153 -12.79 0.52 0.68
C ASP A 153 -12.80 -1.02 0.83
N PRO A 154 -13.64 -1.59 1.73
CA PRO A 154 -13.72 -3.03 1.94
C PRO A 154 -14.19 -3.85 0.74
N ALA A 155 -14.66 -3.22 -0.33
CA ALA A 155 -14.96 -3.90 -1.58
C ALA A 155 -13.69 -4.40 -2.31
N PHE A 156 -12.50 -3.90 -1.91
CA PHE A 156 -11.20 -4.42 -2.36
C PHE A 156 -10.66 -5.42 -1.34
N HIS A 157 -10.87 -6.71 -1.55
CA HIS A 157 -10.45 -7.73 -0.60
C HIS A 157 -8.95 -8.00 -0.62
N TYR A 158 -8.29 -7.87 -1.77
CA TYR A 158 -6.88 -8.30 -1.93
C TYR A 158 -6.03 -7.39 -2.82
N PHE A 159 -6.57 -6.65 -3.74
CA PHE A 159 -5.80 -5.96 -4.80
C PHE A 159 -6.42 -4.61 -5.13
N LEU A 160 -5.61 -3.60 -5.46
CA LEU A 160 -6.01 -2.23 -5.81
C LEU A 160 -6.60 -1.39 -4.67
N ASP A 161 -6.58 -1.84 -3.44
CA ASP A 161 -7.08 -1.09 -2.29
C ASP A 161 -6.28 0.22 -2.07
N GLU A 162 -4.95 0.16 -2.07
CA GLU A 162 -4.10 1.34 -2.01
C GLU A 162 -4.19 2.19 -3.28
N THR A 163 -4.42 1.57 -4.43
CA THR A 163 -4.62 2.25 -5.70
C THR A 163 -5.90 3.09 -5.69
N ASP A 164 -7.00 2.54 -5.18
CA ASP A 164 -8.25 3.25 -4.96
C ASP A 164 -8.05 4.43 -3.99
N LEU A 165 -7.38 4.20 -2.87
CA LEU A 165 -7.11 5.25 -1.89
C LEU A 165 -6.28 6.39 -2.50
N ASN A 166 -5.23 6.08 -3.25
CA ASN A 166 -4.42 7.09 -3.95
C ASN A 166 -5.26 7.92 -4.94
N MET A 167 -6.19 7.31 -5.66
CA MET A 167 -7.12 8.03 -6.55
C MET A 167 -8.09 8.94 -5.78
N ARG A 168 -8.55 8.52 -4.60
CA ARG A 168 -9.42 9.34 -3.74
C ARG A 168 -8.65 10.52 -3.13
N LEU A 169 -7.43 10.32 -2.64
CA LEU A 169 -6.54 11.37 -2.16
C LEU A 169 -6.28 12.44 -3.22
N ALA A 170 -5.94 12.01 -4.44
CA ALA A 170 -5.71 12.92 -5.55
C ALA A 170 -6.97 13.75 -5.92
N ARG A 171 -8.15 13.13 -5.89
CA ARG A 171 -9.43 13.84 -6.13
C ARG A 171 -9.76 14.85 -5.03
N ALA A 172 -9.37 14.57 -3.80
CA ALA A 172 -9.52 15.47 -2.67
C ALA A 172 -8.48 16.62 -2.68
N GLY A 173 -7.54 16.61 -3.64
CA GLY A 173 -6.54 17.67 -3.80
C GLY A 173 -5.31 17.52 -2.89
N HIS A 174 -5.13 16.38 -2.25
CA HIS A 174 -3.98 16.14 -1.37
C HIS A 174 -2.70 15.86 -2.15
N ALA A 175 -1.58 16.38 -1.65
CA ALA A 175 -0.25 16.04 -2.12
C ALA A 175 0.20 14.67 -1.60
N THR A 176 1.04 14.01 -2.40
CA THR A 176 1.75 12.79 -2.01
C THR A 176 3.26 13.01 -2.12
N ALA A 177 4.00 12.69 -1.08
CA ALA A 177 5.46 12.68 -1.11
C ALA A 177 5.98 11.29 -1.47
N LEU A 178 6.91 11.23 -2.42
CA LEU A 178 7.69 10.02 -2.68
C LEU A 178 9.08 10.17 -2.07
N VAL A 179 9.49 9.18 -1.27
CA VAL A 179 10.64 9.24 -0.38
C VAL A 179 11.63 8.12 -0.73
N PRO A 180 12.63 8.37 -1.59
CA PRO A 180 13.53 7.32 -2.07
C PRO A 180 14.30 6.60 -0.96
N LEU A 181 14.72 7.31 0.10
CA LEU A 181 15.47 6.74 1.23
C LEU A 181 14.61 5.96 2.24
N ALA A 182 13.28 6.05 2.14
CA ALA A 182 12.39 5.20 2.94
C ALA A 182 12.26 3.82 2.26
N GLU A 183 13.25 2.95 2.47
CA GLU A 183 13.33 1.66 1.80
C GLU A 183 12.83 0.51 2.68
N VAL A 184 12.16 -0.44 2.02
CA VAL A 184 11.84 -1.75 2.62
C VAL A 184 12.30 -2.87 1.69
N HIS A 185 12.70 -4.00 2.28
CA HIS A 185 13.04 -5.23 1.57
C HIS A 185 11.84 -6.16 1.61
N HIS A 186 11.24 -6.47 0.46
CA HIS A 186 10.03 -7.27 0.38
C HIS A 186 10.35 -8.72 0.03
N GLY A 187 10.05 -9.62 0.95
CA GLY A 187 10.40 -11.05 0.87
C GLY A 187 9.59 -11.84 -0.15
N PHE A 188 8.37 -11.40 -0.50
CA PHE A 188 7.44 -12.13 -1.35
C PHE A 188 7.20 -13.56 -0.90
N ALA A 189 6.75 -13.74 0.32
CA ALA A 189 6.34 -15.04 0.79
C ALA A 189 5.24 -15.64 -0.13
N ALA A 190 5.40 -16.92 -0.48
CA ALA A 190 4.31 -17.66 -1.10
C ALA A 190 3.16 -17.79 -0.10
N ASN A 191 1.93 -17.60 -0.57
CA ASN A 191 0.74 -17.75 0.25
C ASN A 191 -0.40 -18.38 -0.59
N ARG A 192 -1.58 -18.53 -0.01
CA ARG A 192 -2.74 -19.10 -0.69
C ARG A 192 -3.11 -18.36 -1.99
N MET A 193 -2.83 -17.06 -2.08
CA MET A 193 -3.23 -16.21 -3.20
C MET A 193 -2.20 -16.21 -4.35
N ARG A 194 -0.93 -16.55 -4.06
CA ARG A 194 0.16 -16.48 -5.06
C ARG A 194 1.27 -17.49 -4.79
N SER A 195 1.86 -18.00 -5.85
CA SER A 195 3.08 -18.83 -5.80
C SER A 195 4.32 -17.99 -5.45
N ALA A 196 5.45 -18.68 -5.17
CA ALA A 196 6.75 -18.03 -4.98
C ALA A 196 7.22 -17.19 -6.19
N ASN A 197 6.75 -17.51 -7.41
CA ASN A 197 7.02 -16.76 -8.63
C ASN A 197 5.99 -15.67 -8.92
N ARG A 198 5.15 -15.31 -7.94
CA ARG A 198 4.10 -14.29 -8.03
C ARG A 198 2.97 -14.62 -9.01
N VAL A 199 2.86 -15.85 -9.44
CA VAL A 199 1.73 -16.27 -10.26
C VAL A 199 0.53 -16.42 -9.33
N PRO A 200 -0.61 -15.74 -9.61
CA PRO A 200 -1.83 -15.89 -8.82
C PRO A 200 -2.31 -17.34 -8.84
N GLY A 201 -2.83 -17.84 -7.71
CA GLY A 201 -3.48 -19.14 -7.64
C GLY A 201 -4.77 -19.20 -8.45
N ASP A 202 -5.50 -18.08 -8.44
CA ASP A 202 -6.66 -17.81 -9.29
C ASP A 202 -6.78 -16.30 -9.57
N LEU A 203 -7.73 -15.92 -10.41
CA LEU A 203 -7.97 -14.51 -10.76
C LEU A 203 -9.25 -13.93 -10.17
N PHE A 204 -9.94 -14.65 -9.28
CA PHE A 204 -11.24 -14.21 -8.79
C PHE A 204 -11.15 -12.87 -8.04
N ASP A 205 -10.33 -12.80 -6.99
CA ASP A 205 -10.18 -11.57 -6.20
C ASP A 205 -9.55 -10.42 -6.99
N ILE A 206 -8.61 -10.73 -7.89
CA ILE A 206 -8.00 -9.74 -8.79
C ILE A 206 -9.07 -9.18 -9.74
N GLY A 207 -9.88 -10.05 -10.35
CA GLY A 207 -10.96 -9.66 -11.26
C GLY A 207 -12.06 -8.87 -10.55
N ALA A 208 -12.43 -9.28 -9.35
CA ALA A 208 -13.41 -8.58 -8.50
C ALA A 208 -12.92 -7.16 -8.18
N SER A 209 -11.66 -7.01 -7.75
CA SER A 209 -11.06 -5.70 -7.46
C SER A 209 -11.00 -4.82 -8.71
N TRP A 210 -10.65 -5.35 -9.87
CA TRP A 210 -10.73 -4.60 -11.12
C TRP A 210 -12.15 -4.16 -11.47
N ALA A 211 -13.16 -4.99 -11.22
CA ALA A 211 -14.56 -4.62 -11.48
C ALA A 211 -15.01 -3.45 -10.59
N VAL A 212 -14.65 -3.50 -9.30
CA VAL A 212 -14.92 -2.40 -8.34
C VAL A 212 -14.18 -1.13 -8.79
N PHE A 213 -12.89 -1.23 -9.10
CA PHE A 213 -12.07 -0.09 -9.52
C PHE A 213 -12.64 0.59 -10.76
N GLN A 214 -13.00 -0.17 -11.78
CA GLN A 214 -13.61 0.38 -12.99
C GLN A 214 -14.93 1.10 -12.71
N ARG A 215 -15.78 0.55 -11.84
CA ARG A 215 -17.04 1.21 -11.46
C ARG A 215 -16.82 2.56 -10.77
N LYS A 216 -15.76 2.68 -9.97
CA LYS A 216 -15.43 3.88 -9.20
C LYS A 216 -14.69 4.94 -10.02
N HIS A 217 -13.78 4.53 -10.89
CA HIS A 217 -12.78 5.43 -11.47
C HIS A 217 -12.86 5.58 -12.99
N VAL A 218 -13.48 4.64 -13.70
CA VAL A 218 -13.56 4.65 -15.17
C VAL A 218 -14.96 5.03 -15.64
N VAL A 219 -15.06 5.98 -16.57
CA VAL A 219 -16.35 6.37 -17.16
C VAL A 219 -16.99 5.22 -17.90
N MET A 220 -18.33 5.14 -17.89
CA MET A 220 -19.08 3.97 -18.38
C MET A 220 -18.74 3.61 -19.84
N SER A 221 -18.59 4.60 -20.70
CA SER A 221 -18.28 4.39 -22.13
C SER A 221 -16.93 3.72 -22.41
N GLU A 222 -15.99 3.81 -21.46
CA GLU A 222 -14.64 3.25 -21.62
C GLU A 222 -14.46 1.87 -20.95
N ARG A 223 -15.38 1.49 -20.03
CA ARG A 223 -15.24 0.26 -19.24
C ARG A 223 -15.11 -1.02 -20.07
N ALA A 224 -15.89 -1.14 -21.14
CA ALA A 224 -15.84 -2.33 -21.97
C ALA A 224 -14.49 -2.50 -22.70
N ALA A 225 -13.90 -1.40 -23.17
CA ALA A 225 -12.58 -1.43 -23.81
C ALA A 225 -11.47 -1.77 -22.78
N GLN A 226 -11.53 -1.11 -21.60
CA GLN A 226 -10.57 -1.37 -20.53
C GLN A 226 -10.67 -2.80 -20.01
N TRP A 227 -11.88 -3.35 -19.89
CA TRP A 227 -12.07 -4.74 -19.45
C TRP A 227 -11.43 -5.75 -20.41
N ARG A 228 -11.50 -5.52 -21.74
CA ARG A 228 -10.79 -6.37 -22.71
C ARG A 228 -9.28 -6.34 -22.49
N ARG A 229 -8.69 -5.14 -22.31
CA ARG A 229 -7.23 -4.99 -22.03
C ARG A 229 -6.80 -5.72 -20.76
N LEU A 230 -7.55 -5.55 -19.67
CA LEU A 230 -7.27 -6.22 -18.41
C LEU A 230 -7.29 -7.75 -18.55
N ARG A 231 -8.32 -8.30 -19.20
CA ARG A 231 -8.42 -9.75 -19.44
C ARG A 231 -7.25 -10.30 -20.26
N GLU A 232 -6.82 -9.59 -21.27
CA GLU A 232 -5.65 -9.97 -22.07
C GLU A 232 -4.36 -9.93 -21.25
N GLY A 233 -4.18 -8.88 -20.44
CA GLY A 233 -3.03 -8.72 -19.55
C GLY A 233 -2.94 -9.83 -18.51
N GLU A 234 -4.02 -10.12 -17.79
CA GLU A 234 -4.07 -11.16 -16.77
C GLU A 234 -3.95 -12.57 -17.36
N ARG A 235 -4.52 -12.82 -18.54
CA ARG A 235 -4.32 -14.08 -19.27
C ARG A 235 -2.84 -14.32 -19.60
N LYS A 236 -2.13 -13.30 -20.09
CA LYS A 236 -0.68 -13.38 -20.34
C LYS A 236 0.13 -13.62 -19.05
N ARG A 237 -0.34 -13.09 -17.92
CA ARG A 237 0.31 -13.27 -16.61
C ARG A 237 0.18 -14.70 -16.08
N LEU A 238 -0.93 -15.37 -16.32
CA LEU A 238 -1.13 -16.78 -15.95
C LEU A 238 -0.30 -17.76 -16.80
N LEU A 239 0.11 -17.36 -18.00
CA LEU A 239 0.85 -18.21 -18.94
C LEU A 239 2.38 -18.07 -18.82
N ARG A 240 2.87 -17.30 -17.84
CA ARG A 240 4.30 -17.15 -17.52
C ARG A 240 4.73 -18.09 -16.41
#